data_dc88d4341317e3ac6ce1fcab16834578
#
_entry.id   dc88d4341317e3ac6ce1fcab16834578
#
_cell.length_a   1.000
_cell.length_b   1.000
_cell.length_c   1.000
_cell.angle_alpha   90.00
_cell.angle_beta   90.00
_cell.angle_gamma   90.00
#
_symmetry.space_group_name_H-M   'P 1'
#
loop_
_entity.id
_entity.type
_entity.pdbx_description
1 polymer ?
#
loop_
_entity_poly.entity_id
_entity_poly.type
_entity_poly.pdbx_seq_one_letter_code
_entity_poly.pdbx_strand_id
1 'polypeptide(L)'
;MQAILKDLPDIATSWLRYTLALTRATNREHAEMNDSMMIAAQIALQAARDNPMSLMETMEILQHNQEIAGKATSASQEKLTGYVYDQIQEATQAFFNTLSNNTEGENVAGFMRREADIMESVANFHEQIEKIKDEFGFQFHTSGYKLAHETDTFLLYQVLPTKSGVKVRDDLKPMILVPPYMLGVHILGFLPGENKSYAHSFANEGIPTYVRVVKDIMTNEAVQKTNPDDDCTQTKELCEKLKAKHGQKVTLNGTCQGGYICLMNILSGTLTDVCDTLITNVAPIDGTYSEAISGMPQMHHDFITTTLPNGNKVANGYLLSLGMRFVAIDRENPLVKVLDQISLQKATEQNPGKTVAALFRWLLKERVHLPLEIAKMSSLTFQQPISINGDLPVQLYGKPLNVNDLGKLGVKWYQNYAIKDDLVTPPCATAANRYIKDNKVVECVPFPGGHVAILTSPYNKKSPVNGEFTGKDGTKYRGPVKFQLDVSATTAKK
;
A
#
# COMPACT_ATOMS: atom_id res chain seq x y z
N MET A 1 -42.03 -29.16 -13.71
CA MET A 1 -42.13 -28.43 -14.98
C MET A 1 -43.11 -27.29 -14.93
N GLN A 2 -44.38 -27.44 -14.41
CA GLN A 2 -45.32 -26.30 -14.23
C GLN A 2 -44.78 -25.18 -13.35
N ALA A 3 -44.03 -25.48 -12.27
CA ALA A 3 -43.41 -24.49 -11.42
C ALA A 3 -42.35 -23.62 -12.19
N ILE A 4 -41.51 -24.25 -13.01
CA ILE A 4 -40.52 -23.52 -13.83
C ILE A 4 -41.23 -22.62 -14.86
N LEU A 5 -42.32 -23.10 -15.49
CA LEU A 5 -43.09 -22.30 -16.48
C LEU A 5 -43.74 -21.08 -15.83
N LYS A 6 -44.20 -21.21 -14.59
CA LYS A 6 -44.78 -20.10 -13.83
C LYS A 6 -43.77 -19.01 -13.53
N ASP A 7 -42.55 -19.40 -13.20
CA ASP A 7 -41.48 -18.50 -12.78
C ASP A 7 -40.61 -18.01 -13.98
N LEU A 8 -40.92 -18.46 -15.21
CA LEU A 8 -40.17 -18.14 -16.41
C LEU A 8 -39.93 -16.63 -16.64
N PRO A 9 -40.92 -15.74 -16.45
CA PRO A 9 -40.74 -14.29 -16.59
C PRO A 9 -39.70 -13.73 -15.59
N ASP A 10 -39.71 -14.19 -14.33
CA ASP A 10 -38.77 -13.78 -13.30
C ASP A 10 -37.36 -14.27 -13.59
N ILE A 11 -37.23 -15.53 -14.05
CA ILE A 11 -35.96 -16.12 -14.47
C ILE A 11 -35.39 -15.33 -15.64
N ALA A 12 -36.18 -15.03 -16.67
CA ALA A 12 -35.73 -14.30 -17.85
C ALA A 12 -35.31 -12.85 -17.49
N THR A 13 -36.09 -12.17 -16.65
CA THR A 13 -35.75 -10.81 -16.18
C THR A 13 -34.43 -10.83 -15.36
N SER A 14 -34.29 -11.76 -14.44
CA SER A 14 -33.08 -11.88 -13.62
C SER A 14 -31.87 -12.24 -14.48
N TRP A 15 -32.00 -13.11 -15.47
CA TRP A 15 -30.94 -13.43 -16.41
C TRP A 15 -30.49 -12.21 -17.22
N LEU A 16 -31.43 -11.40 -17.70
CA LEU A 16 -31.13 -10.15 -18.42
C LEU A 16 -30.36 -9.16 -17.52
N ARG A 17 -30.85 -8.96 -16.29
CA ARG A 17 -30.18 -8.10 -15.27
C ARG A 17 -28.74 -8.59 -15.03
N TYR A 18 -28.54 -9.87 -14.80
CA TYR A 18 -27.23 -10.50 -14.62
C TYR A 18 -26.30 -10.22 -15.79
N THR A 19 -26.76 -10.49 -17.03
CA THR A 19 -25.95 -10.31 -18.24
C THR A 19 -25.56 -8.86 -18.47
N LEU A 20 -26.48 -7.91 -18.28
CA LEU A 20 -26.20 -6.49 -18.40
C LEU A 20 -25.20 -6.01 -17.34
N ALA A 21 -25.35 -6.47 -16.11
CA ALA A 21 -24.47 -6.12 -15.02
C ALA A 21 -23.07 -6.71 -15.22
N LEU A 22 -22.95 -7.98 -15.64
CA LEU A 22 -21.69 -8.61 -16.00
C LEU A 22 -20.95 -7.87 -17.11
N THR A 23 -21.68 -7.51 -18.18
CA THR A 23 -21.12 -6.74 -19.30
C THR A 23 -20.58 -5.39 -18.80
N ARG A 24 -21.33 -4.70 -17.93
CA ARG A 24 -20.92 -3.41 -17.37
C ARG A 24 -19.66 -3.55 -16.49
N ALA A 25 -19.63 -4.52 -15.59
CA ALA A 25 -18.49 -4.78 -14.71
C ALA A 25 -17.21 -5.10 -15.51
N THR A 26 -17.32 -6.03 -16.47
CA THR A 26 -16.20 -6.47 -17.30
C THR A 26 -15.65 -5.33 -18.17
N ASN A 27 -16.55 -4.57 -18.83
CA ASN A 27 -16.11 -3.45 -19.68
C ASN A 27 -15.38 -2.36 -18.87
N ARG A 28 -15.81 -2.12 -17.63
CA ARG A 28 -15.15 -1.14 -16.75
C ARG A 28 -13.73 -1.57 -16.39
N GLU A 29 -13.54 -2.80 -15.91
CA GLU A 29 -12.22 -3.29 -15.53
C GLU A 29 -11.25 -3.33 -16.73
N HIS A 30 -11.77 -3.66 -17.92
CA HIS A 30 -10.99 -3.59 -19.16
C HIS A 30 -10.62 -2.15 -19.54
N ALA A 31 -11.56 -1.19 -19.41
CA ALA A 31 -11.29 0.20 -19.74
C ALA A 31 -10.17 0.78 -18.87
N GLU A 32 -10.20 0.55 -17.55
CA GLU A 32 -9.13 1.01 -16.64
C GLU A 32 -7.75 0.46 -17.00
N MET A 33 -7.68 -0.82 -17.37
CA MET A 33 -6.42 -1.43 -17.80
C MET A 33 -5.94 -0.87 -19.13
N ASN A 34 -6.85 -0.74 -20.10
CA ASN A 34 -6.54 -0.20 -21.44
C ASN A 34 -6.06 1.25 -21.36
N ASP A 35 -6.70 2.11 -20.58
CA ASP A 35 -6.29 3.51 -20.40
C ASP A 35 -4.86 3.58 -19.83
N SER A 36 -4.57 2.77 -18.82
CA SER A 36 -3.23 2.68 -18.24
C SER A 36 -2.19 2.19 -19.25
N MET A 37 -2.53 1.20 -20.07
CA MET A 37 -1.65 0.67 -21.13
C MET A 37 -1.44 1.69 -22.25
N MET A 38 -2.46 2.46 -22.61
CA MET A 38 -2.33 3.54 -23.63
C MET A 38 -1.36 4.63 -23.16
N ILE A 39 -1.46 5.06 -21.91
CA ILE A 39 -0.52 6.03 -21.33
C ILE A 39 0.90 5.45 -21.33
N ALA A 40 1.07 4.20 -20.91
CA ALA A 40 2.37 3.52 -20.92
C ALA A 40 2.97 3.45 -22.33
N ALA A 41 2.16 3.08 -23.33
CA ALA A 41 2.60 3.00 -24.72
C ALA A 41 3.03 4.37 -25.28
N GLN A 42 2.29 5.44 -24.98
CA GLN A 42 2.65 6.80 -25.43
C GLN A 42 4.00 7.25 -24.85
N ILE A 43 4.23 7.02 -23.56
CA ILE A 43 5.49 7.37 -22.90
C ILE A 43 6.63 6.50 -23.42
N ALA A 44 6.41 5.20 -23.61
CA ALA A 44 7.41 4.29 -24.18
C ALA A 44 7.82 4.68 -25.62
N LEU A 45 6.85 5.06 -26.45
CA LEU A 45 7.14 5.54 -27.80
C LEU A 45 7.94 6.84 -27.82
N GLN A 46 7.66 7.75 -26.88
CA GLN A 46 8.44 8.98 -26.75
C GLN A 46 9.87 8.68 -26.25
N ALA A 47 10.01 7.88 -25.21
CA ALA A 47 11.30 7.49 -24.66
C ALA A 47 12.19 6.74 -25.68
N ALA A 48 11.59 5.85 -26.48
CA ALA A 48 12.31 5.10 -27.51
C ALA A 48 12.83 5.97 -28.69
N ARG A 49 12.24 7.14 -28.92
CA ARG A 49 12.76 8.11 -29.90
C ARG A 49 14.05 8.76 -29.41
N ASP A 50 14.11 9.08 -28.11
CA ASP A 50 15.24 9.78 -27.50
C ASP A 50 16.35 8.80 -27.09
N ASN A 51 15.97 7.59 -26.68
CA ASN A 51 16.86 6.50 -26.27
C ASN A 51 16.44 5.19 -26.94
N PRO A 52 16.92 4.89 -28.17
CA PRO A 52 16.59 3.64 -28.86
C PRO A 52 17.09 2.44 -28.04
N MET A 53 16.18 1.51 -27.76
CA MET A 53 16.53 0.25 -27.09
C MET A 53 17.40 -0.62 -27.98
N SER A 54 18.35 -1.33 -27.39
CA SER A 54 19.08 -2.39 -28.06
C SER A 54 18.16 -3.57 -28.40
N LEU A 55 18.59 -4.42 -29.33
CA LEU A 55 17.86 -5.65 -29.67
C LEU A 55 17.69 -6.55 -28.42
N MET A 56 18.71 -6.62 -27.56
CA MET A 56 18.66 -7.44 -26.34
C MET A 56 17.61 -6.93 -25.37
N GLU A 57 17.60 -5.64 -25.04
CA GLU A 57 16.59 -5.02 -24.18
C GLU A 57 15.17 -5.23 -24.73
N THR A 58 15.00 -5.10 -26.04
CA THR A 58 13.72 -5.36 -26.71
C THR A 58 13.28 -6.82 -26.54
N MET A 59 14.19 -7.78 -26.66
CA MET A 59 13.89 -9.19 -26.46
C MET A 59 13.53 -9.50 -25.00
N GLU A 60 14.23 -8.94 -24.03
CA GLU A 60 13.93 -9.10 -22.60
C GLU A 60 12.51 -8.58 -22.27
N ILE A 61 12.14 -7.42 -22.79
CA ILE A 61 10.80 -6.87 -22.61
C ILE A 61 9.72 -7.76 -23.23
N LEU A 62 9.97 -8.27 -24.45
CA LEU A 62 9.04 -9.19 -25.12
C LEU A 62 8.87 -10.49 -24.35
N GLN A 63 9.95 -11.09 -23.85
CA GLN A 63 9.90 -12.26 -23.01
C GLN A 63 9.11 -12.01 -21.72
N HIS A 64 9.39 -10.91 -21.02
CA HIS A 64 8.68 -10.52 -19.82
C HIS A 64 7.17 -10.32 -20.08
N ASN A 65 6.81 -9.66 -21.18
CA ASN A 65 5.41 -9.51 -21.59
C ASN A 65 4.71 -10.85 -21.85
N GLN A 66 5.42 -11.81 -22.44
CA GLN A 66 4.89 -13.18 -22.63
C GLN A 66 4.66 -13.90 -21.29
N GLU A 67 5.57 -13.74 -20.33
CA GLU A 67 5.42 -14.30 -18.98
C GLU A 67 4.22 -13.69 -18.24
N ILE A 68 4.05 -12.35 -18.31
CA ILE A 68 2.88 -11.66 -17.76
C ILE A 68 1.59 -12.18 -18.40
N ALA A 69 1.53 -12.28 -19.74
CA ALA A 69 0.37 -12.78 -20.44
C ALA A 69 0.05 -14.24 -20.09
N GLY A 70 1.07 -15.08 -19.93
CA GLY A 70 0.94 -16.47 -19.48
C GLY A 70 0.35 -16.56 -18.07
N LYS A 71 0.89 -15.78 -17.12
CA LYS A 71 0.36 -15.70 -15.73
C LYS A 71 -1.09 -15.22 -15.71
N ALA A 72 -1.41 -14.15 -16.44
CA ALA A 72 -2.77 -13.63 -16.53
C ALA A 72 -3.76 -14.65 -17.08
N THR A 73 -3.37 -15.36 -18.16
CA THR A 73 -4.20 -16.38 -18.78
C THR A 73 -4.45 -17.56 -17.85
N SER A 74 -3.41 -18.10 -17.21
CA SER A 74 -3.51 -19.20 -16.28
C SER A 74 -4.41 -18.88 -15.08
N ALA A 75 -4.21 -17.72 -14.48
CA ALA A 75 -5.03 -17.26 -13.36
C ALA A 75 -6.50 -17.04 -13.75
N SER A 76 -6.74 -16.44 -14.94
CA SER A 76 -8.09 -16.28 -15.47
C SER A 76 -8.79 -17.62 -15.68
N GLN A 77 -8.08 -18.61 -16.25
CA GLN A 77 -8.63 -19.94 -16.51
C GLN A 77 -8.96 -20.68 -15.22
N GLU A 78 -8.05 -20.64 -14.23
CA GLU A 78 -8.27 -21.27 -12.93
C GLU A 78 -9.49 -20.69 -12.22
N LYS A 79 -9.55 -19.35 -12.11
CA LYS A 79 -10.67 -18.64 -11.46
C LYS A 79 -12.00 -18.87 -12.18
N LEU A 80 -12.00 -18.78 -13.50
CA LEU A 80 -13.21 -19.00 -14.30
C LEU A 80 -13.72 -20.44 -14.15
N THR A 81 -12.82 -21.42 -14.18
CA THR A 81 -13.18 -22.84 -14.02
C THR A 81 -13.81 -23.09 -12.65
N GLY A 82 -13.20 -22.58 -11.57
CA GLY A 82 -13.77 -22.66 -10.22
C GLY A 82 -15.14 -22.01 -10.14
N TYR A 83 -15.28 -20.77 -10.63
CA TYR A 83 -16.56 -20.06 -10.65
C TYR A 83 -17.66 -20.83 -11.40
N VAL A 84 -17.36 -21.29 -12.62
CA VAL A 84 -18.34 -22.05 -13.43
C VAL A 84 -18.74 -23.34 -12.73
N TYR A 85 -17.80 -24.06 -12.11
CA TYR A 85 -18.10 -25.27 -11.36
C TYR A 85 -19.07 -24.99 -10.20
N ASP A 86 -18.81 -23.97 -9.39
CA ASP A 86 -19.68 -23.58 -8.27
C ASP A 86 -21.07 -23.15 -8.77
N GLN A 87 -21.14 -22.40 -9.87
CA GLN A 87 -22.41 -21.98 -10.48
C GLN A 87 -23.22 -23.17 -10.97
N ILE A 88 -22.60 -24.16 -11.61
CA ILE A 88 -23.29 -25.40 -12.06
C ILE A 88 -23.84 -26.18 -10.86
N GLN A 89 -23.10 -26.29 -9.78
CA GLN A 89 -23.56 -26.98 -8.57
C GLN A 89 -24.77 -26.25 -7.95
N GLU A 90 -24.68 -24.94 -7.72
CA GLU A 90 -25.76 -24.14 -7.15
C GLU A 90 -27.03 -24.17 -8.04
N ALA A 91 -26.87 -23.99 -9.35
CA ALA A 91 -27.98 -24.05 -10.31
C ALA A 91 -28.63 -25.44 -10.36
N THR A 92 -27.83 -26.51 -10.30
CA THR A 92 -28.34 -27.88 -10.28
C THR A 92 -29.16 -28.16 -9.02
N GLN A 93 -28.67 -27.72 -7.87
CA GLN A 93 -29.41 -27.84 -6.61
C GLN A 93 -30.74 -27.06 -6.66
N ALA A 94 -30.74 -25.82 -7.15
CA ALA A 94 -31.93 -25.00 -7.31
C ALA A 94 -32.94 -25.65 -8.29
N PHE A 95 -32.44 -26.28 -9.36
CA PHE A 95 -33.29 -27.03 -10.29
C PHE A 95 -33.99 -28.21 -9.63
N PHE A 96 -33.26 -29.04 -8.86
CA PHE A 96 -33.85 -30.16 -8.13
C PHE A 96 -34.85 -29.72 -7.06
N ASN A 97 -34.54 -28.66 -6.32
CA ASN A 97 -35.46 -28.04 -5.36
C ASN A 97 -36.77 -27.62 -6.02
N THR A 98 -36.68 -27.03 -7.22
CA THR A 98 -37.87 -26.59 -7.99
C THR A 98 -38.69 -27.80 -8.47
N LEU A 99 -38.03 -28.86 -8.95
CA LEU A 99 -38.75 -30.07 -9.42
C LEU A 99 -39.45 -30.85 -8.30
N SER A 100 -38.81 -30.92 -7.13
CA SER A 100 -39.33 -31.61 -5.94
C SER A 100 -40.33 -30.75 -5.13
N ASN A 101 -40.59 -29.51 -5.52
CA ASN A 101 -41.36 -28.52 -4.74
C ASN A 101 -40.81 -28.35 -3.31
N ASN A 102 -39.50 -28.41 -3.14
CA ASN A 102 -38.85 -28.19 -1.86
C ASN A 102 -38.93 -26.71 -1.50
N THR A 103 -39.73 -26.38 -0.49
CA THR A 103 -39.96 -24.99 -0.03
C THR A 103 -38.90 -24.49 0.94
N GLU A 104 -38.04 -25.41 1.48
CA GLU A 104 -36.93 -25.06 2.36
C GLU A 104 -35.65 -24.72 1.59
N GLY A 105 -35.57 -25.09 0.29
CA GLY A 105 -34.41 -24.85 -0.57
C GLY A 105 -34.69 -23.74 -1.60
N GLU A 106 -33.61 -23.08 -2.05
CA GLU A 106 -33.67 -22.08 -3.11
C GLU A 106 -34.15 -22.71 -4.43
N ASN A 107 -35.16 -22.12 -5.08
CA ASN A 107 -35.62 -22.53 -6.39
C ASN A 107 -34.84 -21.81 -7.52
N VAL A 108 -35.07 -22.19 -8.79
CA VAL A 108 -34.34 -21.61 -9.94
C VAL A 108 -34.57 -20.09 -10.04
N ALA A 109 -35.80 -19.60 -9.79
CA ALA A 109 -36.08 -18.17 -9.86
C ALA A 109 -35.35 -17.41 -8.73
N GLY A 110 -35.30 -17.96 -7.52
CA GLY A 110 -34.54 -17.42 -6.40
C GLY A 110 -33.03 -17.36 -6.70
N PHE A 111 -32.48 -18.47 -7.19
CA PHE A 111 -31.08 -18.53 -7.61
C PHE A 111 -30.73 -17.45 -8.65
N MET A 112 -31.52 -17.35 -9.73
CA MET A 112 -31.27 -16.36 -10.78
C MET A 112 -31.38 -14.91 -10.28
N ARG A 113 -32.32 -14.66 -9.36
CA ARG A 113 -32.47 -13.33 -8.74
C ARG A 113 -31.27 -12.99 -7.86
N ARG A 114 -30.86 -13.91 -7.01
CA ARG A 114 -29.67 -13.74 -6.15
C ARG A 114 -28.41 -13.45 -6.96
N GLU A 115 -28.15 -14.23 -8.02
CA GLU A 115 -26.98 -14.01 -8.89
C GLU A 115 -27.07 -12.66 -9.62
N ALA A 116 -28.26 -12.23 -10.05
CA ALA A 116 -28.44 -10.91 -10.64
C ALA A 116 -28.17 -9.78 -9.62
N ASP A 117 -28.66 -9.90 -8.39
CA ASP A 117 -28.44 -8.92 -7.33
C ASP A 117 -26.96 -8.81 -6.96
N ILE A 118 -26.26 -9.94 -6.87
CA ILE A 118 -24.80 -9.98 -6.65
C ILE A 118 -24.07 -9.28 -7.79
N MET A 119 -24.38 -9.61 -9.04
CA MET A 119 -23.72 -9.02 -10.21
C MET A 119 -24.00 -7.52 -10.35
N GLU A 120 -25.21 -7.06 -10.06
CA GLU A 120 -25.53 -5.63 -10.02
C GLU A 120 -24.72 -4.90 -8.92
N SER A 121 -24.54 -5.53 -7.76
CA SER A 121 -23.72 -4.99 -6.69
C SER A 121 -22.24 -4.86 -7.13
N VAL A 122 -21.71 -5.86 -7.82
CA VAL A 122 -20.37 -5.80 -8.44
C VAL A 122 -20.29 -4.70 -9.48
N ALA A 123 -21.26 -4.61 -10.39
CA ALA A 123 -21.29 -3.57 -11.42
C ALA A 123 -21.36 -2.14 -10.85
N ASN A 124 -21.99 -1.97 -9.70
CA ASN A 124 -22.15 -0.68 -9.01
C ASN A 124 -21.07 -0.43 -7.93
N PHE A 125 -20.11 -1.32 -7.77
CA PHE A 125 -19.08 -1.22 -6.71
C PHE A 125 -18.27 0.08 -6.80
N HIS A 126 -18.02 0.60 -8.00
CA HIS A 126 -17.33 1.89 -8.18
C HIS A 126 -18.08 3.08 -7.55
N GLU A 127 -19.40 3.04 -7.46
CA GLU A 127 -20.16 4.06 -6.75
C GLU A 127 -19.87 4.02 -5.24
N GLN A 128 -19.65 2.83 -4.67
CA GLN A 128 -19.24 2.68 -3.28
C GLN A 128 -17.84 3.24 -3.05
N ILE A 129 -16.91 3.01 -3.99
CA ILE A 129 -15.56 3.57 -3.98
C ILE A 129 -15.59 5.10 -4.00
N GLU A 130 -16.48 5.72 -4.76
CA GLU A 130 -16.62 7.18 -4.77
C GLU A 130 -17.28 7.71 -3.49
N LYS A 131 -18.31 7.05 -2.98
CA LYS A 131 -19.02 7.45 -1.75
C LYS A 131 -18.12 7.42 -0.51
N ILE A 132 -17.13 6.52 -0.45
CA ILE A 132 -16.23 6.40 0.70
C ILE A 132 -15.21 7.55 0.81
N LYS A 133 -15.08 8.43 -0.20
CA LYS A 133 -14.03 9.46 -0.27
C LYS A 133 -13.96 10.36 0.96
N ASP A 134 -15.08 10.70 1.56
CA ASP A 134 -15.17 11.61 2.71
C ASP A 134 -14.87 10.91 4.05
N GLU A 135 -14.87 9.58 4.06
CA GLU A 135 -14.53 8.76 5.22
C GLU A 135 -13.11 8.16 5.13
N PHE A 136 -12.54 8.13 3.93
CA PHE A 136 -11.22 7.53 3.67
C PHE A 136 -10.09 8.54 3.84
N GLY A 137 -9.05 8.11 4.56
CA GLY A 137 -7.81 8.87 4.66
C GLY A 137 -7.88 10.09 5.59
N PHE A 138 -6.94 11.00 5.39
CA PHE A 138 -6.86 12.22 6.17
C PHE A 138 -7.69 13.33 5.53
N GLN A 139 -8.60 13.90 6.29
CA GLN A 139 -9.39 15.07 5.89
C GLN A 139 -8.75 16.34 6.49
N PHE A 140 -7.59 16.75 5.95
CA PHE A 140 -6.74 17.81 6.50
C PHE A 140 -7.43 19.18 6.65
N HIS A 141 -8.55 19.40 5.99
CA HIS A 141 -9.36 20.62 6.13
C HIS A 141 -10.24 20.63 7.39
N THR A 142 -10.31 19.52 8.13
CA THR A 142 -11.12 19.41 9.36
C THR A 142 -10.31 19.73 10.60
N SER A 143 -11.02 19.94 11.72
CA SER A 143 -10.39 20.22 13.03
C SER A 143 -9.63 19.03 13.65
N GLY A 144 -9.72 17.84 13.04
CA GLY A 144 -8.96 16.64 13.45
C GLY A 144 -7.46 16.71 13.15
N TYR A 145 -7.03 17.70 12.39
CA TYR A 145 -5.64 17.86 11.95
C TYR A 145 -5.19 19.31 12.10
N LYS A 146 -3.93 19.50 12.51
CA LYS A 146 -3.34 20.84 12.64
C LYS A 146 -2.04 20.91 11.85
N LEU A 147 -1.92 21.86 10.94
CA LEU A 147 -0.63 22.16 10.31
C LEU A 147 0.35 22.63 11.39
N ALA A 148 1.40 21.86 11.59
CA ALA A 148 2.41 22.12 12.63
C ALA A 148 3.62 22.84 12.06
N HIS A 149 4.03 22.51 10.83
CA HIS A 149 5.15 23.13 10.13
C HIS A 149 5.06 22.82 8.63
N GLU A 150 5.79 23.61 7.83
CA GLU A 150 6.01 23.30 6.41
C GLU A 150 7.45 23.60 6.03
N THR A 151 7.93 22.87 5.03
CA THR A 151 9.20 23.09 4.33
C THR A 151 8.92 23.36 2.85
N ASP A 152 9.94 23.48 2.03
CA ASP A 152 9.72 23.66 0.59
C ASP A 152 8.96 22.48 -0.04
N THR A 153 9.22 21.25 0.43
CA THR A 153 8.64 19.99 -0.13
C THR A 153 7.50 19.44 0.71
N PHE A 154 7.52 19.64 2.03
CA PHE A 154 6.63 18.93 2.95
C PHE A 154 5.69 19.83 3.73
N LEU A 155 4.50 19.31 4.03
CA LEU A 155 3.61 19.77 5.09
C LEU A 155 3.67 18.76 6.24
N LEU A 156 3.76 19.26 7.47
CA LEU A 156 3.71 18.44 8.68
C LEU A 156 2.40 18.67 9.42
N TYR A 157 1.51 17.70 9.40
CA TYR A 157 0.24 17.78 10.13
C TYR A 157 0.29 16.99 11.42
N GLN A 158 -0.16 17.59 12.51
CA GLN A 158 -0.47 16.88 13.75
C GLN A 158 -1.81 16.16 13.60
N VAL A 159 -1.84 14.87 13.91
CA VAL A 159 -3.05 14.04 13.95
C VAL A 159 -3.60 14.08 15.36
N LEU A 160 -4.84 14.53 15.53
CA LEU A 160 -5.48 14.61 16.83
C LEU A 160 -6.24 13.30 17.14
N PRO A 161 -6.39 12.94 18.43
CA PRO A 161 -7.17 11.78 18.84
C PRO A 161 -8.62 11.87 18.34
N THR A 162 -9.15 10.75 17.87
CA THR A 162 -10.58 10.57 17.55
C THR A 162 -11.35 9.95 18.72
N LYS A 163 -10.65 9.32 19.67
CA LYS A 163 -11.22 8.70 20.86
C LYS A 163 -11.63 9.78 21.87
N SER A 164 -12.89 9.75 22.29
CA SER A 164 -13.43 10.71 23.28
C SER A 164 -12.62 10.70 24.58
N GLY A 165 -12.35 11.90 25.12
CA GLY A 165 -11.63 12.10 26.38
C GLY A 165 -10.11 11.98 26.27
N VAL A 166 -9.56 11.55 25.16
CA VAL A 166 -8.11 11.47 24.95
C VAL A 166 -7.58 12.83 24.49
N LYS A 167 -6.49 13.26 25.09
CA LYS A 167 -5.74 14.48 24.71
C LYS A 167 -4.32 14.10 24.34
N VAL A 168 -3.72 14.88 23.45
CA VAL A 168 -2.29 14.76 23.14
C VAL A 168 -1.49 15.05 24.42
N ARG A 169 -0.52 14.20 24.70
CA ARG A 169 0.37 14.27 25.86
C ARG A 169 1.74 14.77 25.41
N ASP A 170 2.03 16.04 25.66
CA ASP A 170 3.30 16.65 25.24
C ASP A 170 4.52 16.11 26.02
N ASP A 171 4.29 15.37 27.11
CA ASP A 171 5.32 14.63 27.85
C ASP A 171 5.75 13.33 27.18
N LEU A 172 5.02 12.87 26.18
CA LEU A 172 5.39 11.70 25.39
C LEU A 172 6.26 12.08 24.20
N LYS A 173 7.10 11.13 23.78
CA LYS A 173 8.01 11.28 22.65
C LYS A 173 7.24 11.49 21.33
N PRO A 174 7.50 12.57 20.58
CA PRO A 174 6.83 12.84 19.31
C PRO A 174 7.26 11.86 18.23
N MET A 175 6.36 11.62 17.28
CA MET A 175 6.59 10.71 16.15
C MET A 175 6.16 11.34 14.84
N ILE A 176 6.96 11.14 13.78
CA ILE A 176 6.62 11.48 12.41
C ILE A 176 6.35 10.20 11.62
N LEU A 177 5.15 10.10 11.06
CA LEU A 177 4.78 9.08 10.09
C LEU A 177 5.24 9.51 8.70
N VAL A 178 6.00 8.66 8.01
CA VAL A 178 6.57 8.92 6.69
C VAL A 178 5.98 7.93 5.69
N PRO A 179 5.06 8.35 4.83
CA PRO A 179 4.46 7.51 3.78
C PRO A 179 5.42 7.28 2.62
N PRO A 180 5.13 6.31 1.73
CA PRO A 180 5.76 6.24 0.43
C PRO A 180 5.36 7.44 -0.43
N TYR A 181 6.25 7.90 -1.31
CA TYR A 181 5.96 9.03 -2.22
C TYR A 181 4.85 8.71 -3.22
N MET A 182 4.93 7.54 -3.87
CA MET A 182 4.07 7.20 -5.00
C MET A 182 2.59 7.00 -4.64
N LEU A 183 2.31 6.43 -3.48
CA LEU A 183 0.96 6.02 -3.08
C LEU A 183 0.31 6.95 -2.07
N GLY A 184 0.90 8.12 -1.86
CA GLY A 184 0.36 9.16 -1.01
C GLY A 184 0.24 8.78 0.47
N VAL A 185 -0.35 9.69 1.24
CA VAL A 185 -0.40 9.60 2.70
C VAL A 185 -1.67 8.90 3.23
N HIS A 186 -2.74 8.89 2.45
CA HIS A 186 -4.10 8.58 2.95
C HIS A 186 -4.26 7.15 3.47
N ILE A 187 -3.43 6.18 3.00
CA ILE A 187 -3.44 4.81 3.53
C ILE A 187 -3.11 4.75 5.03
N LEU A 188 -2.28 5.66 5.54
CA LEU A 188 -1.96 5.74 6.98
C LEU A 188 -3.14 6.25 7.81
N GLY A 189 -4.08 6.95 7.17
CA GLY A 189 -5.34 7.43 7.74
C GLY A 189 -6.50 6.47 7.54
N PHE A 190 -6.40 5.48 6.75
CA PHE A 190 -7.37 4.54 6.15
C PHE A 190 -8.86 4.85 6.42
N LEU A 191 -9.46 4.39 7.54
CA LEU A 191 -10.83 4.68 7.96
C LEU A 191 -10.86 5.14 9.44
N PRO A 192 -10.58 6.42 9.74
CA PRO A 192 -10.50 6.92 11.11
C PRO A 192 -11.78 6.72 11.91
N GLY A 193 -12.95 6.94 11.29
CA GLY A 193 -14.26 6.77 11.91
C GLY A 193 -14.61 5.32 12.30
N GLU A 194 -13.91 4.34 11.72
CA GLU A 194 -14.07 2.92 12.02
C GLU A 194 -12.92 2.33 12.85
N ASN A 195 -12.11 3.16 13.47
CA ASN A 195 -10.89 2.76 14.18
C ASN A 195 -9.93 1.90 13.33
N LYS A 196 -9.86 2.16 12.02
CA LYS A 196 -8.99 1.46 11.07
C LYS A 196 -7.96 2.42 10.47
N SER A 197 -7.36 3.26 11.30
CA SER A 197 -6.33 4.21 10.90
C SER A 197 -5.07 3.97 11.72
N TYR A 198 -3.97 3.70 11.03
CA TYR A 198 -2.66 3.50 11.65
C TYR A 198 -2.22 4.75 12.44
N ALA A 199 -2.36 5.93 11.86
CA ALA A 199 -1.99 7.19 12.51
C ALA A 199 -2.81 7.44 13.79
N HIS A 200 -4.12 7.23 13.73
CA HIS A 200 -4.97 7.45 14.90
C HIS A 200 -4.77 6.38 15.99
N SER A 201 -4.19 5.22 15.67
CA SER A 201 -3.86 4.23 16.70
C SER A 201 -2.85 4.77 17.71
N PHE A 202 -1.92 5.60 17.29
CA PHE A 202 -0.96 6.29 18.14
C PHE A 202 -1.58 7.52 18.82
N ALA A 203 -2.25 8.37 18.04
CA ALA A 203 -2.88 9.58 18.58
C ALA A 203 -3.91 9.27 19.68
N ASN A 204 -4.67 8.18 19.54
CA ASN A 204 -5.66 7.72 20.52
C ASN A 204 -5.05 7.18 21.83
N GLU A 205 -3.74 6.98 21.89
CA GLU A 205 -3.00 6.72 23.12
C GLU A 205 -2.34 7.99 23.70
N GLY A 206 -2.67 9.15 23.12
CA GLY A 206 -2.13 10.45 23.53
C GLY A 206 -0.73 10.77 22.99
N ILE A 207 -0.17 9.91 22.14
CA ILE A 207 1.16 10.12 21.56
C ILE A 207 1.11 11.32 20.59
N PRO A 208 2.04 12.30 20.70
CA PRO A 208 2.15 13.39 19.74
C PRO A 208 2.51 12.83 18.35
N THR A 209 1.50 12.60 17.53
CA THR A 209 1.59 11.94 16.23
C THR A 209 1.51 12.96 15.11
N TYR A 210 2.50 12.95 14.26
CA TYR A 210 2.58 13.83 13.08
C TYR A 210 2.67 13.01 11.82
N VAL A 211 2.15 13.54 10.71
CA VAL A 211 2.25 12.92 9.41
C VAL A 211 2.92 13.89 8.43
N ARG A 212 3.96 13.40 7.74
CA ARG A 212 4.65 14.13 6.68
C ARG A 212 3.90 13.94 5.37
N VAL A 213 3.47 15.04 4.77
CA VAL A 213 2.73 15.06 3.52
C VAL A 213 3.57 15.75 2.46
N VAL A 214 3.79 15.13 1.34
CA VAL A 214 4.44 15.76 0.19
C VAL A 214 3.48 16.77 -0.41
N LYS A 215 3.93 18.01 -0.67
CA LYS A 215 3.14 19.04 -1.36
C LYS A 215 2.81 18.57 -2.79
N ASP A 216 1.82 19.18 -3.41
CA ASP A 216 1.40 18.79 -4.76
C ASP A 216 2.53 19.00 -5.78
N ILE A 217 3.05 17.89 -6.30
CA ILE A 217 4.12 17.87 -7.30
C ILE A 217 3.72 18.55 -8.61
N MET A 218 2.43 18.60 -8.94
CA MET A 218 1.98 19.21 -10.19
C MET A 218 2.14 20.74 -10.17
N THR A 219 2.12 21.34 -8.99
CA THR A 219 2.14 22.79 -8.81
C THR A 219 3.38 23.31 -8.07
N ASN A 220 4.19 22.44 -7.45
CA ASN A 220 5.32 22.84 -6.61
C ASN A 220 6.66 22.38 -7.23
N GLU A 221 7.46 23.35 -7.70
CA GLU A 221 8.75 23.07 -8.33
C GLU A 221 9.80 22.51 -7.36
N ALA A 222 9.78 22.87 -6.09
CA ALA A 222 10.70 22.30 -5.11
C ALA A 222 10.46 20.79 -4.95
N VAL A 223 9.19 20.35 -4.93
CA VAL A 223 8.85 18.93 -4.94
C VAL A 223 9.36 18.23 -6.20
N GLN A 224 9.16 18.83 -7.38
CA GLN A 224 9.57 18.25 -8.66
C GLN A 224 11.09 17.98 -8.73
N LYS A 225 11.88 18.84 -8.07
CA LYS A 225 13.36 18.80 -8.08
C LYS A 225 13.96 18.11 -6.86
N THR A 226 13.15 17.70 -5.89
CA THR A 226 13.62 17.06 -4.64
C THR A 226 14.45 15.82 -4.95
N ASN A 227 15.60 15.74 -4.32
CA ASN A 227 16.51 14.60 -4.32
C ASN A 227 16.61 13.98 -2.91
N PRO A 228 17.31 12.87 -2.71
CA PRO A 228 17.45 12.24 -1.40
C PRO A 228 18.13 13.12 -0.33
N ASP A 229 19.09 13.97 -0.71
CA ASP A 229 19.76 14.89 0.23
C ASP A 229 18.79 15.98 0.73
N ASP A 230 17.95 16.50 -0.17
CA ASP A 230 16.89 17.47 0.16
C ASP A 230 15.86 16.84 1.11
N ASP A 231 15.43 15.59 0.86
CA ASP A 231 14.52 14.84 1.76
C ASP A 231 15.12 14.75 3.16
N CYS A 232 16.39 14.36 3.26
CA CYS A 232 17.09 14.25 4.53
C CYS A 232 17.19 15.60 5.28
N THR A 233 17.59 16.64 4.58
CA THR A 233 17.72 18.01 5.13
C THR A 233 16.39 18.54 5.66
N GLN A 234 15.34 18.42 4.86
CA GLN A 234 14.01 18.91 5.26
C GLN A 234 13.39 18.01 6.35
N THR A 235 13.65 16.69 6.34
CA THR A 235 13.23 15.81 7.44
C THR A 235 13.91 16.18 8.75
N LYS A 236 15.20 16.57 8.71
CA LYS A 236 15.91 17.11 9.89
C LYS A 236 15.22 18.36 10.42
N GLU A 237 14.90 19.31 9.55
CA GLU A 237 14.19 20.54 9.93
C GLU A 237 12.87 20.23 10.66
N LEU A 238 12.05 19.30 10.12
CA LEU A 238 10.82 18.87 10.78
C LEU A 238 11.07 18.27 12.16
N CYS A 239 12.11 17.44 12.30
CA CYS A 239 12.51 16.85 13.59
C CYS A 239 12.99 17.91 14.58
N GLU A 240 13.75 18.92 14.15
CA GLU A 240 14.21 20.05 14.97
C GLU A 240 13.03 20.83 15.55
N LYS A 241 12.01 21.13 14.74
CA LYS A 241 10.79 21.82 15.19
C LYS A 241 10.05 21.03 16.26
N LEU A 242 9.91 19.71 16.05
CA LEU A 242 9.23 18.86 17.04
C LEU A 242 10.08 18.67 18.30
N LYS A 243 11.38 18.51 18.18
CA LYS A 243 12.28 18.45 19.35
C LYS A 243 12.21 19.73 20.17
N ALA A 244 12.20 20.89 19.52
CA ALA A 244 12.05 22.18 20.21
C ALA A 244 10.70 22.29 20.93
N LYS A 245 9.61 21.79 20.32
CA LYS A 245 8.28 21.84 20.91
C LYS A 245 8.10 20.86 22.09
N HIS A 246 8.61 19.63 21.98
CA HIS A 246 8.36 18.55 22.93
C HIS A 246 9.54 18.27 23.88
N GLY A 247 10.69 18.91 23.69
CA GLY A 247 11.88 18.69 24.50
C GLY A 247 12.53 17.30 24.35
N GLN A 248 12.07 16.47 23.40
CA GLN A 248 12.52 15.10 23.18
C GLN A 248 12.90 14.87 21.73
N LYS A 249 13.84 13.94 21.50
CA LYS A 249 14.14 13.45 20.15
C LYS A 249 12.92 12.76 19.54
N VAL A 250 12.84 12.79 18.23
CA VAL A 250 11.70 12.31 17.45
C VAL A 250 11.85 10.81 17.14
N THR A 251 10.75 10.09 17.02
CA THR A 251 10.69 8.79 16.36
C THR A 251 10.32 9.00 14.89
N LEU A 252 11.09 8.45 13.97
CA LEU A 252 10.67 8.31 12.58
C LEU A 252 9.97 6.97 12.37
N ASN A 253 8.78 6.99 11.81
CA ASN A 253 7.99 5.80 11.54
C ASN A 253 7.62 5.76 10.06
N GLY A 254 8.41 5.02 9.28
CA GLY A 254 8.29 4.97 7.83
C GLY A 254 7.63 3.68 7.34
N THR A 255 6.80 3.81 6.31
CA THR A 255 6.12 2.68 5.68
C THR A 255 6.62 2.47 4.25
N CYS A 256 6.90 1.22 3.87
CA CYS A 256 7.36 0.83 2.55
C CYS A 256 8.57 1.68 2.13
N GLN A 257 8.56 2.33 0.96
CA GLN A 257 9.57 3.27 0.50
C GLN A 257 9.92 4.33 1.56
N GLY A 258 8.91 4.87 2.29
CA GLY A 258 9.14 5.84 3.37
C GLY A 258 9.97 5.27 4.52
N GLY A 259 9.87 3.96 4.79
CA GLY A 259 10.69 3.27 5.78
C GLY A 259 12.17 3.18 5.36
N TYR A 260 12.41 2.89 4.08
CA TYR A 260 13.76 2.90 3.52
C TYR A 260 14.39 4.29 3.55
N ILE A 261 13.63 5.33 3.18
CA ILE A 261 14.08 6.73 3.23
C ILE A 261 14.41 7.13 4.68
N CYS A 262 13.60 6.77 5.66
CA CYS A 262 13.91 7.04 7.06
C CYS A 262 15.21 6.36 7.50
N LEU A 263 15.45 5.12 7.08
CA LEU A 263 16.72 4.42 7.36
C LEU A 263 17.92 5.15 6.75
N MET A 264 17.83 5.54 5.48
CA MET A 264 18.87 6.32 4.80
C MET A 264 19.18 7.63 5.53
N ASN A 265 18.14 8.39 5.86
CA ASN A 265 18.25 9.67 6.55
C ASN A 265 18.98 9.52 7.91
N ILE A 266 18.68 8.45 8.65
CA ILE A 266 19.35 8.12 9.91
C ILE A 266 20.81 7.73 9.68
N LEU A 267 21.07 6.83 8.72
CA LEU A 267 22.42 6.34 8.42
C LEU A 267 23.37 7.44 7.90
N SER A 268 22.84 8.52 7.36
CA SER A 268 23.64 9.71 6.99
C SER A 268 24.34 10.36 8.21
N GLY A 269 23.88 10.06 9.43
CA GLY A 269 24.32 10.71 10.66
C GLY A 269 23.74 12.11 10.87
N THR A 270 23.06 12.67 9.86
CA THR A 270 22.53 14.04 9.88
C THR A 270 21.45 14.26 10.95
N LEU A 271 20.71 13.20 11.32
CA LEU A 271 19.58 13.25 12.26
C LEU A 271 19.94 12.87 13.71
N THR A 272 21.18 12.57 14.04
CA THR A 272 21.60 12.01 15.34
C THR A 272 21.25 12.86 16.56
N ASP A 273 21.22 14.16 16.39
CA ASP A 273 20.87 15.13 17.44
C ASP A 273 19.34 15.30 17.63
N VAL A 274 18.52 14.90 16.64
CA VAL A 274 17.06 15.10 16.62
C VAL A 274 16.24 13.82 16.59
N CYS A 275 16.84 12.68 16.22
CA CYS A 275 16.18 11.38 16.12
C CYS A 275 17.03 10.29 16.78
N ASP A 276 16.40 9.38 17.53
CA ASP A 276 17.06 8.24 18.19
C ASP A 276 16.24 6.94 18.08
N THR A 277 15.13 6.97 17.36
CA THR A 277 14.21 5.83 17.24
C THR A 277 13.67 5.76 15.81
N LEU A 278 13.80 4.58 15.21
CA LEU A 278 13.25 4.26 13.89
C LEU A 278 12.23 3.13 14.02
N ILE A 279 11.06 3.32 13.43
CA ILE A 279 10.07 2.25 13.18
C ILE A 279 9.96 2.12 11.67
N THR A 280 10.11 0.91 11.13
CA THR A 280 9.84 0.63 9.72
C THR A 280 8.74 -0.41 9.60
N ASN A 281 7.82 -0.19 8.67
CA ASN A 281 6.76 -1.13 8.33
C ASN A 281 6.92 -1.55 6.88
N VAL A 282 7.09 -2.84 6.63
CA VAL A 282 7.21 -3.44 5.29
C VAL A 282 8.13 -2.66 4.35
N ALA A 283 9.28 -2.20 4.87
CA ALA A 283 10.25 -1.41 4.12
C ALA A 283 11.16 -2.32 3.26
N PRO A 284 11.39 -2.00 1.98
CA PRO A 284 12.26 -2.78 1.10
C PRO A 284 13.74 -2.46 1.40
N ILE A 285 14.30 -3.09 2.43
CA ILE A 285 15.67 -2.82 2.91
C ILE A 285 16.72 -3.34 1.91
N ASP A 286 16.48 -4.52 1.33
CA ASP A 286 17.23 -5.03 0.17
C ASP A 286 16.21 -5.58 -0.82
N GLY A 287 15.87 -4.76 -1.81
CA GLY A 287 14.84 -5.06 -2.79
C GLY A 287 15.19 -6.20 -3.73
N THR A 288 16.46 -6.63 -3.79
CA THR A 288 16.88 -7.78 -4.63
C THR A 288 16.26 -9.10 -4.18
N TYR A 289 15.79 -9.19 -2.93
CA TYR A 289 15.00 -10.31 -2.41
C TYR A 289 13.50 -10.24 -2.76
N SER A 290 13.05 -9.18 -3.42
CA SER A 290 11.69 -9.06 -3.96
C SER A 290 11.68 -9.48 -5.42
N GLU A 291 11.65 -10.79 -5.70
CA GLU A 291 11.70 -11.34 -7.07
C GLU A 291 10.65 -10.71 -7.99
N ALA A 292 9.50 -10.38 -7.44
CA ALA A 292 8.42 -9.75 -8.15
C ALA A 292 8.81 -8.41 -8.80
N ILE A 293 9.61 -7.57 -8.12
CA ILE A 293 10.04 -6.28 -8.64
C ILE A 293 11.44 -6.37 -9.25
N SER A 294 12.38 -7.05 -8.59
CA SER A 294 13.77 -7.18 -9.07
C SER A 294 13.88 -7.97 -10.38
N GLY A 295 12.93 -8.85 -10.66
CA GLY A 295 12.81 -9.59 -11.92
C GLY A 295 12.23 -8.78 -13.09
N MET A 296 11.81 -7.53 -12.88
CA MET A 296 11.33 -6.68 -13.97
C MET A 296 12.51 -6.24 -14.86
N PRO A 297 12.32 -6.15 -16.19
CA PRO A 297 13.34 -5.63 -17.09
C PRO A 297 13.82 -4.25 -16.66
N GLN A 298 15.13 -4.05 -16.66
CA GLN A 298 15.72 -2.75 -16.35
C GLN A 298 15.58 -1.86 -17.61
N MET A 299 14.72 -0.86 -17.51
CA MET A 299 14.54 0.12 -18.57
C MET A 299 15.16 1.46 -18.18
N HIS A 300 15.58 2.23 -19.20
CA HIS A 300 16.03 3.61 -18.98
C HIS A 300 14.92 4.42 -18.27
N HIS A 301 15.32 5.32 -17.36
CA HIS A 301 14.35 6.08 -16.56
C HIS A 301 13.38 6.93 -17.36
N ASP A 302 13.71 7.27 -18.62
CA ASP A 302 12.80 8.01 -19.50
C ASP A 302 11.50 7.25 -19.76
N PHE A 303 11.50 5.90 -19.69
CA PHE A 303 10.30 5.08 -19.85
C PHE A 303 9.27 5.23 -18.72
N ILE A 304 9.69 5.79 -17.60
CA ILE A 304 8.79 6.09 -16.46
C ILE A 304 8.64 7.59 -16.22
N THR A 305 9.17 8.43 -17.12
CA THR A 305 9.26 9.89 -16.94
C THR A 305 8.16 10.61 -17.70
N THR A 306 7.58 11.62 -17.06
CA THR A 306 6.67 12.59 -17.68
C THR A 306 7.26 13.98 -17.55
N THR A 307 7.21 14.75 -18.63
CA THR A 307 7.58 16.17 -18.62
C THR A 307 6.34 17.00 -18.29
N LEU A 308 6.44 17.80 -17.23
CA LEU A 308 5.38 18.72 -16.81
C LEU A 308 5.35 19.98 -17.70
N PRO A 309 4.24 20.77 -17.66
CA PRO A 309 4.11 21.97 -18.48
C PRO A 309 5.23 23.02 -18.31
N ASN A 310 5.87 23.06 -17.12
CA ASN A 310 7.00 23.94 -16.84
C ASN A 310 8.36 23.39 -17.28
N GLY A 311 8.39 22.23 -17.97
CA GLY A 311 9.59 21.59 -18.49
C GLY A 311 10.31 20.67 -17.49
N ASN A 312 9.92 20.62 -16.23
CA ASN A 312 10.51 19.71 -15.25
C ASN A 312 10.07 18.26 -15.51
N LYS A 313 10.98 17.32 -15.28
CA LYS A 313 10.73 15.88 -15.44
C LYS A 313 10.43 15.24 -14.08
N VAL A 314 9.39 14.42 -14.02
CA VAL A 314 8.99 13.66 -12.84
C VAL A 314 8.74 12.21 -13.20
N ALA A 315 8.90 11.29 -12.24
CA ALA A 315 8.51 9.91 -12.44
C ALA A 315 6.99 9.78 -12.40
N ASN A 316 6.44 9.06 -13.37
CA ASN A 316 5.00 8.92 -13.54
C ASN A 316 4.43 7.86 -12.60
N GLY A 317 3.69 8.30 -11.57
CA GLY A 317 3.10 7.42 -10.58
C GLY A 317 2.08 6.43 -11.15
N TYR A 318 1.39 6.78 -12.23
CA TYR A 318 0.47 5.86 -12.90
C TYR A 318 1.20 4.70 -13.58
N LEU A 319 2.34 4.97 -14.26
CA LEU A 319 3.17 3.94 -14.87
C LEU A 319 3.80 3.02 -13.83
N LEU A 320 4.36 3.61 -12.76
CA LEU A 320 4.92 2.82 -11.67
C LEU A 320 3.86 1.94 -11.02
N SER A 321 2.63 2.47 -10.82
CA SER A 321 1.50 1.69 -10.33
C SER A 321 1.09 0.58 -11.30
N LEU A 322 1.12 0.83 -12.60
CA LEU A 322 0.84 -0.20 -13.62
C LEU A 322 1.88 -1.32 -13.56
N GLY A 323 3.16 -0.98 -13.41
CA GLY A 323 4.22 -1.97 -13.19
C GLY A 323 3.94 -2.86 -11.97
N MET A 324 3.55 -2.26 -10.83
CA MET A 324 3.16 -3.02 -9.64
C MET A 324 1.94 -3.93 -9.88
N ARG A 325 0.97 -3.50 -10.68
CA ARG A 325 -0.18 -4.34 -11.06
C ARG A 325 0.22 -5.49 -11.98
N PHE A 326 1.18 -5.29 -12.88
CA PHE A 326 1.69 -6.36 -13.72
C PHE A 326 2.47 -7.43 -12.95
N VAL A 327 3.18 -7.04 -11.90
CA VAL A 327 3.79 -8.01 -10.96
C VAL A 327 2.74 -8.95 -10.36
N ALA A 328 1.56 -8.41 -10.01
CA ALA A 328 0.44 -9.14 -9.43
C ALA A 328 -0.65 -9.47 -10.46
N ILE A 329 -0.30 -9.65 -11.74
CA ILE A 329 -1.28 -9.78 -12.84
C ILE A 329 -2.20 -11.01 -12.69
N ASP A 330 -1.75 -12.04 -11.97
CA ASP A 330 -2.55 -13.19 -11.59
C ASP A 330 -3.79 -12.82 -10.77
N ARG A 331 -3.76 -11.71 -10.03
CA ARG A 331 -4.85 -11.18 -9.19
C ARG A 331 -5.45 -9.87 -9.74
N GLU A 332 -4.65 -9.11 -10.49
CA GLU A 332 -5.00 -7.77 -10.96
C GLU A 332 -5.61 -7.75 -12.37
N ASN A 333 -5.64 -8.89 -13.10
CA ASN A 333 -6.29 -8.87 -14.40
C ASN A 333 -7.81 -8.71 -14.27
N PRO A 334 -8.46 -8.06 -15.28
CA PRO A 334 -9.87 -7.67 -15.21
C PRO A 334 -10.83 -8.81 -14.87
N LEU A 335 -10.65 -9.99 -15.45
CA LEU A 335 -11.55 -11.11 -15.23
C LEU A 335 -11.45 -11.65 -13.80
N VAL A 336 -10.21 -11.83 -13.29
CA VAL A 336 -10.01 -12.28 -11.90
C VAL A 336 -10.59 -11.28 -10.91
N LYS A 337 -10.41 -9.99 -11.13
CA LYS A 337 -10.99 -8.94 -10.28
C LYS A 337 -12.51 -9.00 -10.21
N VAL A 338 -13.18 -9.17 -11.35
CA VAL A 338 -14.65 -9.33 -11.38
C VAL A 338 -15.07 -10.57 -10.60
N LEU A 339 -14.42 -11.72 -10.81
CA LEU A 339 -14.74 -12.98 -10.12
C LEU A 339 -14.45 -12.91 -8.61
N ASP A 340 -13.37 -12.26 -8.20
CA ASP A 340 -13.06 -12.03 -6.78
C ASP A 340 -14.10 -11.09 -6.12
N GLN A 341 -14.57 -10.07 -6.83
CA GLN A 341 -15.65 -9.21 -6.35
C GLN A 341 -16.96 -9.98 -6.18
N ILE A 342 -17.30 -10.88 -7.11
CA ILE A 342 -18.48 -11.76 -6.97
C ILE A 342 -18.34 -12.66 -5.73
N SER A 343 -17.19 -13.31 -5.56
CA SER A 343 -16.93 -14.17 -4.40
C SER A 343 -17.03 -13.41 -3.07
N LEU A 344 -16.56 -12.16 -3.05
CA LEU A 344 -16.65 -11.30 -1.89
C LEU A 344 -18.11 -10.92 -1.56
N GLN A 345 -18.92 -10.61 -2.57
CA GLN A 345 -20.35 -10.31 -2.40
C GLN A 345 -21.11 -11.53 -1.86
N LYS A 346 -20.86 -12.73 -2.39
CA LYS A 346 -21.45 -13.97 -1.87
C LYS A 346 -21.09 -14.21 -0.40
N ALA A 347 -19.83 -13.95 0.00
CA ALA A 347 -19.35 -14.18 1.35
C ALA A 347 -19.91 -13.21 2.40
N THR A 348 -20.37 -12.03 1.99
CA THR A 348 -20.77 -10.94 2.91
C THR A 348 -22.30 -10.78 3.02
N GLU A 349 -23.07 -11.48 2.18
CA GLU A 349 -24.55 -11.36 2.08
C GLU A 349 -25.07 -9.92 1.91
N GLN A 350 -24.20 -8.93 1.89
CA GLN A 350 -24.52 -7.50 1.79
C GLN A 350 -23.36 -6.79 1.07
N ASN A 351 -23.61 -5.51 0.68
CA ASN A 351 -22.62 -4.63 0.07
C ASN A 351 -21.22 -4.81 0.65
N PRO A 352 -20.16 -4.84 -0.19
CA PRO A 352 -18.79 -4.90 0.31
C PRO A 352 -18.60 -3.80 1.32
N GLY A 353 -18.14 -4.17 2.51
CA GLY A 353 -18.02 -3.24 3.61
C GLY A 353 -17.12 -2.07 3.25
N LYS A 354 -17.28 -0.95 3.92
CA LYS A 354 -16.45 0.27 3.76
C LYS A 354 -14.95 0.00 3.65
N THR A 355 -14.46 -1.03 4.34
CA THR A 355 -13.05 -1.45 4.30
C THR A 355 -12.60 -1.83 2.89
N VAL A 356 -13.43 -2.58 2.16
CA VAL A 356 -13.12 -3.01 0.80
C VAL A 356 -13.18 -1.83 -0.16
N ALA A 357 -14.23 -1.00 -0.06
CA ALA A 357 -14.36 0.20 -0.86
C ALA A 357 -13.18 1.18 -0.64
N ALA A 358 -12.75 1.36 0.60
CA ALA A 358 -11.60 2.20 0.95
C ALA A 358 -10.28 1.64 0.40
N LEU A 359 -10.08 0.31 0.46
CA LEU A 359 -8.89 -0.33 -0.11
C LEU A 359 -8.84 -0.14 -1.64
N PHE A 360 -9.96 -0.37 -2.33
CA PHE A 360 -10.04 -0.18 -3.77
C PHE A 360 -9.89 1.30 -4.15
N ARG A 361 -10.43 2.24 -3.34
CA ARG A 361 -10.20 3.66 -3.55
C ARG A 361 -8.71 3.99 -3.51
N TRP A 362 -8.00 3.51 -2.49
CA TRP A 362 -6.55 3.69 -2.40
C TRP A 362 -5.83 3.10 -3.62
N LEU A 363 -6.15 1.87 -4.00
CA LEU A 363 -5.52 1.19 -5.13
C LEU A 363 -5.78 1.87 -6.48
N LEU A 364 -6.94 2.51 -6.67
CA LEU A 364 -7.34 3.05 -7.97
C LEU A 364 -7.15 4.56 -8.09
N LYS A 365 -7.27 5.32 -6.99
CA LYS A 365 -7.33 6.79 -7.03
C LYS A 365 -6.12 7.50 -6.40
N GLU A 366 -5.44 6.87 -5.47
CA GLU A 366 -4.31 7.47 -4.76
C GLU A 366 -3.01 7.23 -5.54
N ARG A 367 -2.88 7.87 -6.71
CA ARG A 367 -1.71 7.79 -7.57
C ARG A 367 -1.13 9.17 -7.75
N VAL A 368 0.12 9.35 -7.36
CA VAL A 368 0.84 10.62 -7.48
C VAL A 368 2.15 10.41 -8.22
N HIS A 369 2.54 11.41 -9.02
CA HIS A 369 3.89 11.48 -9.53
C HIS A 369 4.87 11.66 -8.37
N LEU A 370 6.12 11.31 -8.58
CA LEU A 370 7.17 11.51 -7.57
C LEU A 370 8.42 12.12 -8.20
N PRO A 371 9.27 12.78 -7.40
CA PRO A 371 10.51 13.35 -7.88
C PRO A 371 11.35 12.27 -8.58
N LEU A 372 11.91 12.59 -9.74
CA LEU A 372 12.64 11.62 -10.55
C LEU A 372 13.84 11.04 -9.80
N GLU A 373 14.56 11.85 -9.04
CA GLU A 373 15.72 11.41 -8.27
C GLU A 373 15.33 10.46 -7.10
N ILE A 374 14.17 10.65 -6.49
CA ILE A 374 13.60 9.72 -5.50
C ILE A 374 13.21 8.39 -6.16
N ALA A 375 12.67 8.42 -7.38
CA ALA A 375 12.37 7.19 -8.13
C ALA A 375 13.63 6.42 -8.50
N LYS A 376 14.67 7.11 -9.00
CA LYS A 376 15.98 6.51 -9.33
C LYS A 376 16.61 5.87 -8.10
N MET A 377 16.64 6.57 -6.97
CA MET A 377 17.13 6.04 -5.71
C MET A 377 16.39 4.77 -5.31
N SER A 378 15.06 4.77 -5.40
CA SER A 378 14.24 3.58 -5.08
C SER A 378 14.52 2.41 -6.03
N SER A 379 14.75 2.67 -7.32
CA SER A 379 15.11 1.62 -8.29
C SER A 379 16.42 0.93 -7.93
N LEU A 380 17.42 1.68 -7.47
CA LEU A 380 18.71 1.09 -7.05
C LEU A 380 18.55 0.03 -5.96
N THR A 381 17.61 0.20 -5.03
CA THR A 381 17.33 -0.77 -3.96
C THR A 381 16.91 -2.14 -4.48
N PHE A 382 16.22 -2.18 -5.63
CA PHE A 382 15.76 -3.43 -6.25
C PHE A 382 16.75 -4.00 -7.26
N GLN A 383 17.73 -3.21 -7.69
CA GLN A 383 18.75 -3.59 -8.69
C GLN A 383 20.06 -4.05 -8.04
N GLN A 384 20.40 -3.50 -6.89
CA GLN A 384 21.69 -3.73 -6.26
C GLN A 384 21.49 -4.17 -4.80
N PRO A 385 22.12 -5.28 -4.37
CA PRO A 385 22.02 -5.74 -2.99
C PRO A 385 22.80 -4.85 -2.02
N ILE A 386 22.50 -4.99 -0.74
CA ILE A 386 23.40 -4.49 0.32
C ILE A 386 24.77 -5.15 0.14
N SER A 387 25.83 -4.35 0.16
CA SER A 387 27.21 -4.88 0.00
C SER A 387 27.57 -5.87 1.10
N ILE A 388 28.60 -6.68 0.87
CA ILE A 388 29.09 -7.63 1.88
C ILE A 388 29.56 -6.93 3.16
N ASN A 389 29.90 -5.64 3.08
CA ASN A 389 30.31 -4.82 4.22
C ASN A 389 29.12 -4.14 4.92
N GLY A 390 27.89 -4.28 4.41
CA GLY A 390 26.69 -3.66 4.95
C GLY A 390 26.36 -2.28 4.38
N ASP A 391 27.00 -1.88 3.25
CA ASP A 391 26.69 -0.61 2.60
C ASP A 391 25.40 -0.74 1.76
N LEU A 392 24.52 0.23 1.89
CA LEU A 392 23.35 0.38 1.01
C LEU A 392 23.80 0.79 -0.40
N PRO A 393 23.04 0.43 -1.45
CA PRO A 393 23.39 0.79 -2.84
C PRO A 393 23.20 2.29 -3.15
N VAL A 394 22.91 3.10 -2.16
CA VAL A 394 22.58 4.52 -2.25
C VAL A 394 23.51 5.34 -1.35
N GLN A 395 23.66 6.61 -1.69
CA GLN A 395 24.49 7.56 -0.94
C GLN A 395 23.65 8.78 -0.55
N LEU A 396 24.02 9.44 0.55
CA LEU A 396 23.56 10.76 0.91
C LEU A 396 24.76 11.69 1.10
N TYR A 397 24.67 12.90 0.59
CA TYR A 397 25.75 13.90 0.65
C TYR A 397 27.08 13.36 0.10
N GLY A 398 27.00 12.50 -0.93
CA GLY A 398 28.16 11.83 -1.53
C GLY A 398 28.85 10.80 -0.63
N LYS A 399 28.23 10.36 0.47
CA LYS A 399 28.80 9.38 1.41
C LYS A 399 28.02 8.06 1.37
N PRO A 400 28.70 6.92 1.43
CA PRO A 400 28.08 5.62 1.58
C PRO A 400 27.32 5.53 2.91
N LEU A 401 26.24 4.74 2.93
CA LEU A 401 25.39 4.52 4.09
C LEU A 401 25.55 3.07 4.54
N ASN A 402 26.07 2.85 5.74
CA ASN A 402 26.34 1.50 6.24
C ASN A 402 25.41 1.14 7.41
N VAL A 403 24.71 0.01 7.31
CA VAL A 403 23.74 -0.43 8.34
C VAL A 403 24.41 -0.77 9.69
N ASN A 404 25.72 -1.07 9.71
CA ASN A 404 26.47 -1.29 10.95
C ASN A 404 26.62 -0.01 11.79
N ASP A 405 26.40 1.17 11.23
CA ASP A 405 26.56 2.43 11.94
C ASP A 405 25.36 2.76 12.85
N LEU A 406 24.23 2.07 12.71
CA LEU A 406 23.04 2.31 13.54
C LEU A 406 23.34 2.32 15.04
N GLY A 407 24.12 1.35 15.53
CA GLY A 407 24.52 1.29 16.94
C GLY A 407 25.38 2.49 17.37
N LYS A 408 26.30 2.95 16.52
CA LYS A 408 27.16 4.12 16.76
C LYS A 408 26.37 5.43 16.76
N LEU A 409 25.28 5.49 15.96
CA LEU A 409 24.39 6.64 15.88
C LEU A 409 23.41 6.71 17.07
N GLY A 410 23.40 5.70 17.94
CA GLY A 410 22.55 5.65 19.12
C GLY A 410 21.06 5.50 18.80
N VAL A 411 20.73 4.90 17.67
CA VAL A 411 19.34 4.73 17.19
C VAL A 411 18.85 3.33 17.49
N LYS A 412 17.68 3.23 18.11
CA LYS A 412 16.92 1.98 18.26
C LYS A 412 16.02 1.80 17.04
N TRP A 413 16.08 0.64 16.40
CA TRP A 413 15.26 0.29 15.24
C TRP A 413 14.23 -0.78 15.60
N TYR A 414 12.95 -0.48 15.40
CA TYR A 414 11.85 -1.40 15.49
C TYR A 414 11.35 -1.72 14.08
N GLN A 415 11.59 -2.95 13.63
CA GLN A 415 11.38 -3.37 12.25
C GLN A 415 10.18 -4.32 12.15
N ASN A 416 9.10 -3.85 11.52
CA ASN A 416 7.91 -4.67 11.24
C ASN A 416 7.96 -5.20 9.81
N TYR A 417 7.77 -6.50 9.65
CA TYR A 417 7.61 -7.14 8.34
C TYR A 417 6.35 -7.98 8.29
N ALA A 418 5.70 -8.07 7.14
CA ALA A 418 4.49 -8.86 6.96
C ALA A 418 4.83 -10.27 6.47
N ILE A 419 4.31 -11.31 7.15
CA ILE A 419 4.68 -12.73 6.88
C ILE A 419 4.09 -13.28 5.58
N LYS A 420 3.09 -12.59 5.00
CA LYS A 420 2.45 -12.93 3.73
C LYS A 420 2.64 -11.83 2.69
N ASP A 421 3.72 -11.08 2.80
CA ASP A 421 4.06 -10.02 1.87
C ASP A 421 4.83 -10.62 0.68
N ASP A 422 4.26 -10.50 -0.49
CA ASP A 422 4.87 -10.94 -1.75
C ASP A 422 5.47 -9.77 -2.56
N LEU A 423 5.24 -8.53 -2.12
CA LEU A 423 5.84 -7.34 -2.69
C LEU A 423 7.16 -6.99 -1.99
N VAL A 424 7.15 -6.90 -0.67
CA VAL A 424 8.33 -6.72 0.19
C VAL A 424 8.45 -7.95 1.07
N THR A 425 9.04 -9.00 0.52
CA THR A 425 9.14 -10.30 1.19
C THR A 425 9.84 -10.20 2.55
N PRO A 426 9.58 -11.12 3.50
CA PRO A 426 10.31 -11.12 4.77
C PRO A 426 11.83 -11.04 4.63
N PRO A 427 12.50 -11.79 3.72
CA PRO A 427 13.93 -11.62 3.46
C PRO A 427 14.32 -10.22 2.99
N CYS A 428 13.51 -9.60 2.13
CA CYS A 428 13.71 -8.22 1.66
C CYS A 428 13.68 -7.22 2.83
N ALA A 429 12.65 -7.29 3.65
CA ALA A 429 12.47 -6.37 4.79
C ALA A 429 13.55 -6.54 5.87
N THR A 430 14.03 -7.76 6.10
CA THR A 430 14.94 -8.08 7.22
C THR A 430 16.42 -8.21 6.80
N ALA A 431 16.75 -7.95 5.56
CA ALA A 431 18.08 -8.18 4.98
C ALA A 431 19.23 -7.53 5.73
N ALA A 432 19.02 -6.33 6.31
CA ALA A 432 20.06 -5.62 7.07
C ALA A 432 20.48 -6.35 8.37
N ASN A 433 19.61 -7.20 8.94
CA ASN A 433 19.84 -7.80 10.25
C ASN A 433 21.09 -8.69 10.30
N ARG A 434 21.48 -9.29 9.18
CA ARG A 434 22.72 -10.10 9.08
C ARG A 434 24.03 -9.31 9.25
N TYR A 435 23.96 -7.99 9.06
CA TYR A 435 25.13 -7.11 9.18
C TYR A 435 25.21 -6.43 10.54
N ILE A 436 24.08 -6.31 11.26
CA ILE A 436 24.01 -5.60 12.54
C ILE A 436 24.50 -6.52 13.66
N LYS A 437 25.68 -6.20 14.19
CA LYS A 437 26.35 -7.02 15.22
C LYS A 437 25.71 -6.92 16.59
N ASP A 438 25.14 -5.76 16.94
CA ASP A 438 24.46 -5.55 18.22
C ASP A 438 22.97 -5.81 18.07
N ASN A 439 22.51 -6.96 18.50
CA ASN A 439 21.10 -7.37 18.46
C ASN A 439 20.17 -6.51 19.32
N LYS A 440 20.71 -5.65 20.20
CA LYS A 440 19.91 -4.71 20.99
C LYS A 440 19.48 -3.50 20.18
N VAL A 441 20.13 -3.22 19.06
CA VAL A 441 19.83 -2.09 18.16
C VAL A 441 18.53 -2.33 17.41
N VAL A 442 18.25 -3.57 16.99
CA VAL A 442 17.09 -3.93 16.17
C VAL A 442 16.16 -4.86 16.94
N GLU A 443 14.87 -4.53 16.94
CA GLU A 443 13.80 -5.43 17.36
C GLU A 443 12.93 -5.75 16.15
N CYS A 444 13.02 -7.00 15.66
CA CYS A 444 12.37 -7.45 14.44
C CYS A 444 11.05 -8.13 14.76
N VAL A 445 9.96 -7.69 14.13
CA VAL A 445 8.60 -8.11 14.48
C VAL A 445 7.85 -8.60 13.25
N PRO A 446 7.39 -9.89 13.24
CA PRO A 446 6.53 -10.43 12.21
C PRO A 446 5.10 -9.93 12.38
N PHE A 447 4.48 -9.44 11.31
CA PHE A 447 3.08 -9.05 11.30
C PHE A 447 2.23 -10.08 10.51
N PRO A 448 1.12 -10.58 11.05
CA PRO A 448 0.26 -11.53 10.35
C PRO A 448 -0.54 -10.82 9.24
N GLY A 449 -0.23 -11.09 7.98
CA GLY A 449 -0.93 -10.52 6.82
C GLY A 449 0.01 -10.15 5.69
N GLY A 450 -0.52 -9.46 4.69
CA GLY A 450 0.21 -8.94 3.53
C GLY A 450 0.64 -7.48 3.72
N HIS A 451 1.15 -6.88 2.64
CA HIS A 451 1.83 -5.59 2.61
C HIS A 451 1.14 -4.43 3.36
N VAL A 452 -0.16 -4.27 3.19
CA VAL A 452 -0.91 -3.13 3.78
C VAL A 452 -1.67 -3.50 5.07
N ALA A 453 -1.61 -4.75 5.53
CA ALA A 453 -2.43 -5.23 6.63
C ALA A 453 -2.17 -4.48 7.95
N ILE A 454 -0.91 -4.10 8.23
CA ILE A 454 -0.55 -3.33 9.42
C ILE A 454 -1.18 -1.93 9.45
N LEU A 455 -1.47 -1.36 8.27
CA LEU A 455 -2.02 0.00 8.12
C LEU A 455 -3.54 0.02 8.10
N THR A 456 -4.17 -1.03 7.56
CA THR A 456 -5.61 -1.08 7.28
C THR A 456 -6.44 -1.81 8.33
N SER A 457 -5.78 -2.48 9.28
CA SER A 457 -6.44 -3.28 10.32
C SER A 457 -5.88 -3.07 11.74
N PRO A 458 -5.44 -1.86 12.13
CA PRO A 458 -4.73 -1.65 13.39
C PRO A 458 -5.59 -1.97 14.62
N TYR A 459 -6.91 -1.86 14.53
CA TYR A 459 -7.85 -2.17 15.63
C TYR A 459 -8.56 -3.51 15.49
N ASN A 460 -8.21 -4.33 14.50
CA ASN A 460 -8.69 -5.70 14.47
C ASN A 460 -8.22 -6.41 15.75
N LYS A 461 -9.09 -7.18 16.41
CA LYS A 461 -8.76 -7.96 17.64
C LYS A 461 -7.56 -8.89 17.44
N LYS A 462 -7.27 -9.29 16.21
CA LYS A 462 -6.11 -10.11 15.82
C LYS A 462 -4.90 -9.28 15.41
N SER A 463 -5.01 -7.93 15.37
CA SER A 463 -3.91 -7.07 15.00
C SER A 463 -3.03 -6.77 16.21
N PRO A 464 -1.71 -6.99 16.12
CA PRO A 464 -0.78 -6.73 17.21
C PRO A 464 -0.35 -5.25 17.33
N VAL A 465 -0.95 -4.31 16.58
CA VAL A 465 -0.48 -2.92 16.51
C VAL A 465 -0.49 -2.25 17.87
N ASN A 466 -1.53 -2.46 18.67
CA ASN A 466 -1.75 -1.75 19.94
C ASN A 466 -1.23 -2.47 21.19
N GLY A 467 -0.70 -3.70 21.07
CA GLY A 467 -0.36 -4.48 22.25
C GLY A 467 0.84 -5.41 22.05
N GLU A 468 0.92 -6.36 22.97
CA GLU A 468 1.85 -7.48 22.89
C GLU A 468 1.14 -8.68 22.26
N PHE A 469 1.87 -9.49 21.50
CA PHE A 469 1.33 -10.71 20.93
C PHE A 469 2.38 -11.82 20.89
N THR A 470 1.91 -13.07 20.82
CA THR A 470 2.78 -14.24 20.70
C THR A 470 2.78 -14.71 19.27
N GLY A 471 3.96 -14.80 18.66
CA GLY A 471 4.15 -15.35 17.32
C GLY A 471 3.95 -16.86 17.30
N LYS A 472 3.93 -17.44 16.10
CA LYS A 472 3.79 -18.90 15.92
C LYS A 472 4.95 -19.69 16.54
N ASP A 473 6.10 -19.08 16.66
CA ASP A 473 7.32 -19.62 17.29
C ASP A 473 7.32 -19.52 18.83
N GLY A 474 6.24 -19.02 19.44
CA GLY A 474 6.13 -18.80 20.88
C GLY A 474 6.81 -17.53 21.39
N THR A 475 7.48 -16.76 20.53
CA THR A 475 8.14 -15.50 20.90
C THR A 475 7.10 -14.42 21.18
N LYS A 476 7.34 -13.63 22.24
CA LYS A 476 6.52 -12.46 22.56
C LYS A 476 7.03 -11.24 21.81
N TYR A 477 6.13 -10.59 21.10
CA TYR A 477 6.40 -9.37 20.34
C TYR A 477 5.59 -8.22 20.86
N ARG A 478 6.10 -7.00 20.68
CA ARG A 478 5.38 -5.75 20.97
C ARG A 478 4.90 -5.13 19.67
N GLY A 479 3.68 -4.63 19.66
CA GLY A 479 3.15 -3.86 18.55
C GLY A 479 3.74 -2.45 18.48
N PRO A 480 3.67 -1.77 17.33
CA PRO A 480 4.28 -0.44 17.12
C PRO A 480 3.84 0.61 18.13
N VAL A 481 2.57 0.63 18.50
CA VAL A 481 2.05 1.57 19.51
C VAL A 481 2.65 1.30 20.88
N LYS A 482 2.70 0.03 21.30
CA LYS A 482 3.32 -0.35 22.57
C LYS A 482 4.80 -0.02 22.61
N PHE A 483 5.51 -0.30 21.53
CA PHE A 483 6.91 0.09 21.38
C PHE A 483 7.12 1.60 21.54
N GLN A 484 6.31 2.42 20.87
CA GLN A 484 6.41 3.88 20.99
C GLN A 484 6.14 4.38 22.41
N LEU A 485 5.19 3.78 23.13
CA LEU A 485 4.94 4.10 24.55
C LEU A 485 6.13 3.72 25.44
N ASP A 486 6.75 2.56 25.21
CA ASP A 486 7.91 2.10 25.99
C ASP A 486 9.13 2.99 25.80
N VAL A 487 9.43 3.44 24.57
CA VAL A 487 10.54 4.38 24.33
C VAL A 487 10.24 5.77 24.91
N SER A 488 8.97 6.18 24.96
CA SER A 488 8.55 7.42 25.64
C SER A 488 8.78 7.33 27.14
N ALA A 489 8.43 6.21 27.77
CA ALA A 489 8.59 6.00 29.22
C ALA A 489 10.07 5.96 29.65
N THR A 490 10.95 5.45 28.80
CA THR A 490 12.40 5.38 29.07
C THR A 490 13.04 6.76 29.06
N THR A 491 12.53 7.68 28.23
CA THR A 491 13.06 9.05 28.11
C THR A 491 12.65 9.92 29.30
N ALA A 492 11.46 9.69 29.88
CA ALA A 492 10.96 10.44 31.05
C ALA A 492 11.72 10.14 32.36
N LYS A 493 12.53 9.07 32.40
CA LYS A 493 13.31 8.66 33.58
C LYS A 493 14.77 9.11 33.55
N LYS A 494 15.23 9.73 32.47
CA LYS A 494 16.56 10.33 32.32
C LYS A 494 16.46 11.85 32.43
#